data_44fb018741a80fdc041708088b2698d2
#
_entry.id   44fb018741a80fdc041708088b2698d2
#
_cell.length_a   1.000
_cell.length_b   1.000
_cell.length_c   1.000
_cell.angle_alpha   90.00
_cell.angle_beta   90.00
_cell.angle_gamma   90.00
#
_symmetry.space_group_name_H-M   'P 1'
#
loop_
_entity.id
_entity.type
_entity.pdbx_description
1 polymer ?
#
loop_
_entity_poly.entity_id
_entity_poly.type
_entity_poly.pdbx_seq_one_letter_code
_entity_poly.pdbx_strand_id
1 'polypeptide(L)'
;MEFALKQGRVLVLDAAEAKERWESASFWNEMEYMLQSNRMHFSKAVVLADAVVGEIMWHPEEAYDGRAVSIIYYLDRSELVLIGQKTRHDHWEKQLRSLISDEDDLSPVRFFIRLLDELLKDDIKHLQRIEAGCFQMEEEIQSGEKTDPTGLMAKYRKILLNKSFQYQQMMDMSDTLVENVNDFFDEKEVICFQT
;
A
#
# COMPACT_ATOMS: atom_id res chain seq x y z
N MET A 1 12.42 13.62 2.92
CA MET A 1 13.08 12.65 3.83
C MET A 1 13.81 11.63 2.97
N GLU A 2 15.03 11.21 3.32
CA GLU A 2 15.85 10.29 2.51
C GLU A 2 16.44 9.18 3.36
N PHE A 3 16.46 7.97 2.81
CA PHE A 3 17.05 6.78 3.41
C PHE A 3 17.98 6.13 2.39
N ALA A 4 19.25 5.94 2.75
CA ALA A 4 20.22 5.25 1.91
C ALA A 4 19.97 3.73 1.98
N LEU A 5 19.96 3.08 0.82
CA LEU A 5 20.04 1.63 0.69
C LEU A 5 21.44 1.26 0.23
N LYS A 6 21.81 -0.03 0.25
CA LYS A 6 23.08 -0.49 -0.28
C LYS A 6 23.19 -0.25 -1.80
N GLN A 7 22.08 -0.39 -2.50
CA GLN A 7 22.01 -0.19 -3.96
C GLN A 7 20.90 0.83 -4.28
N GLY A 8 21.13 2.11 -3.91
CA GLY A 8 20.17 3.17 -4.19
C GLY A 8 19.62 3.84 -2.94
N ARG A 9 18.39 4.35 -3.02
CA ARG A 9 17.77 5.10 -1.92
C ARG A 9 16.25 5.03 -1.93
N VAL A 10 15.67 5.35 -0.76
CA VAL A 10 14.23 5.61 -0.62
C VAL A 10 14.04 7.08 -0.26
N LEU A 11 13.18 7.76 -0.99
CA LEU A 11 12.80 9.15 -0.73
C LEU A 11 11.33 9.21 -0.33
N VAL A 12 11.01 10.09 0.62
CA VAL A 12 9.64 10.45 0.93
C VAL A 12 9.47 11.93 0.66
N LEU A 13 8.61 12.26 -0.29
CA LEU A 13 8.34 13.60 -0.77
C LEU A 13 6.89 14.00 -0.48
N ASP A 14 6.64 15.30 -0.46
CA ASP A 14 5.27 15.81 -0.63
C ASP A 14 4.95 16.09 -2.12
N ALA A 15 3.70 16.42 -2.40
CA ALA A 15 3.23 16.67 -3.77
C ALA A 15 3.94 17.85 -4.46
N ALA A 16 4.34 18.87 -3.70
CA ALA A 16 5.02 20.04 -4.24
C ALA A 16 6.48 19.70 -4.62
N GLU A 17 7.18 18.97 -3.75
CA GLU A 17 8.53 18.48 -4.00
C GLU A 17 8.56 17.51 -5.21
N ALA A 18 7.54 16.64 -5.33
CA ALA A 18 7.41 15.74 -6.46
C ALA A 18 7.17 16.49 -7.78
N LYS A 19 6.31 17.53 -7.75
CA LYS A 19 6.06 18.39 -8.90
C LYS A 19 7.34 19.10 -9.34
N GLU A 20 8.05 19.74 -8.43
CA GLU A 20 9.30 20.44 -8.73
C GLU A 20 10.32 19.51 -9.40
N ARG A 21 10.35 18.24 -8.98
CA ARG A 21 11.29 17.26 -9.50
C ARG A 21 10.93 16.73 -10.89
N TRP A 22 9.64 16.54 -11.20
CA TRP A 22 9.20 15.76 -12.35
C TRP A 22 8.17 16.43 -13.27
N GLU A 23 7.88 17.72 -13.10
CA GLU A 23 6.90 18.43 -13.95
C GLU A 23 7.19 18.31 -15.45
N SER A 24 8.46 18.15 -15.83
CA SER A 24 8.88 17.95 -17.23
C SER A 24 9.01 16.49 -17.66
N ALA A 25 8.81 15.53 -16.76
CA ALA A 25 8.91 14.10 -17.07
C ALA A 25 7.70 13.62 -17.87
N SER A 26 7.92 12.67 -18.79
CA SER A 26 6.85 12.11 -19.65
C SER A 26 5.73 11.44 -18.85
N PHE A 27 6.04 10.90 -17.68
CA PHE A 27 5.07 10.23 -16.78
C PHE A 27 4.36 11.20 -15.81
N TRP A 28 4.70 12.49 -15.80
CA TRP A 28 4.15 13.44 -14.83
C TRP A 28 2.62 13.54 -14.88
N ASN A 29 2.02 13.50 -16.06
CA ASN A 29 0.58 13.55 -16.20
C ASN A 29 -0.14 12.42 -15.44
N GLU A 30 0.44 11.22 -15.42
CA GLU A 30 -0.08 10.08 -14.65
C GLU A 30 0.05 10.32 -13.14
N MET A 31 1.20 10.83 -12.70
CA MET A 31 1.42 11.15 -11.29
C MET A 31 0.54 12.32 -10.82
N GLU A 32 0.42 13.38 -11.63
CA GLU A 32 -0.45 14.53 -11.30
C GLU A 32 -1.91 14.10 -11.17
N TYR A 33 -2.37 13.20 -12.05
CA TYR A 33 -3.70 12.61 -11.92
C TYR A 33 -3.85 11.83 -10.59
N MET A 34 -2.85 11.04 -10.19
CA MET A 34 -2.87 10.31 -8.92
C MET A 34 -2.86 11.25 -7.71
N LEU A 35 -2.24 12.41 -7.81
CA LEU A 35 -2.16 13.42 -6.74
C LEU A 35 -3.47 14.20 -6.51
N GLN A 36 -4.44 14.14 -7.41
CA GLN A 36 -5.71 14.83 -7.26
C GLN A 36 -6.54 14.25 -6.11
N SER A 37 -6.86 15.09 -5.13
CA SER A 37 -7.60 14.69 -3.92
C SER A 37 -9.09 14.42 -4.12
N ASN A 38 -9.67 14.87 -5.25
CA ASN A 38 -11.11 14.80 -5.53
C ASN A 38 -11.51 13.61 -6.41
N ARG A 39 -10.59 12.69 -6.71
CA ARG A 39 -10.85 11.47 -7.48
C ARG A 39 -11.03 10.24 -6.58
N MET A 40 -11.53 9.19 -7.16
CA MET A 40 -11.47 7.86 -6.56
C MET A 40 -10.04 7.32 -6.64
N HIS A 41 -9.46 7.00 -5.50
CA HIS A 41 -8.14 6.40 -5.39
C HIS A 41 -8.25 4.89 -5.47
N PHE A 42 -7.29 4.23 -6.10
CA PHE A 42 -7.20 2.78 -6.19
C PHE A 42 -5.77 2.33 -6.46
N SER A 43 -5.40 1.14 -5.98
CA SER A 43 -4.07 0.58 -6.24
C SER A 43 -3.89 0.30 -7.72
N LYS A 44 -2.81 0.78 -8.29
CA LYS A 44 -2.41 0.55 -9.69
C LYS A 44 -0.92 0.67 -9.90
N ALA A 45 -0.42 0.04 -10.94
CA ALA A 45 0.92 0.23 -11.45
C ALA A 45 0.89 0.60 -12.94
N VAL A 46 1.85 1.38 -13.38
CA VAL A 46 2.14 1.66 -14.79
C VAL A 46 3.62 1.38 -14.99
N VAL A 47 3.93 0.31 -15.73
CA VAL A 47 5.31 -0.10 -16.04
C VAL A 47 5.78 0.66 -17.26
N LEU A 48 6.78 1.53 -17.07
CA LEU A 48 7.47 2.28 -18.10
C LEU A 48 8.75 1.55 -18.50
N ALA A 49 9.47 2.04 -19.52
CA ALA A 49 10.73 1.43 -19.96
C ALA A 49 11.80 1.41 -18.85
N ASP A 50 11.91 2.51 -18.09
CA ASP A 50 12.98 2.71 -17.11
C ASP A 50 12.47 2.84 -15.67
N ALA A 51 11.16 2.79 -15.46
CA ALA A 51 10.56 3.02 -14.14
C ALA A 51 9.17 2.40 -14.03
N VAL A 52 8.68 2.34 -12.82
CA VAL A 52 7.28 2.04 -12.50
C VAL A 52 6.71 3.21 -11.71
N VAL A 53 5.53 3.69 -12.11
CA VAL A 53 4.78 4.68 -11.34
C VAL A 53 3.43 4.09 -10.94
N GLY A 54 2.93 4.47 -9.77
CA GLY A 54 1.66 3.91 -9.34
C GLY A 54 1.14 4.48 -8.04
N GLU A 55 0.10 3.85 -7.56
CA GLU A 55 -0.58 4.19 -6.32
C GLU A 55 -0.95 2.92 -5.57
N ILE A 56 -0.78 2.94 -4.26
CA ILE A 56 -1.20 1.88 -3.35
C ILE A 56 -2.28 2.46 -2.44
N MET A 57 -3.45 1.84 -2.45
CA MET A 57 -4.50 2.09 -1.48
C MET A 57 -4.35 1.14 -0.32
N TRP A 58 -4.18 1.67 0.87
CA TRP A 58 -4.02 0.90 2.08
C TRP A 58 -5.03 1.33 3.15
N HIS A 59 -5.64 0.37 3.83
CA HIS A 59 -6.55 0.58 4.94
C HIS A 59 -5.88 0.10 6.23
N PRO A 60 -5.14 0.97 6.94
CA PRO A 60 -4.52 0.59 8.20
C PRO A 60 -5.58 0.21 9.24
N GLU A 61 -5.24 -0.74 10.11
CA GLU A 61 -6.15 -1.19 11.18
C GLU A 61 -6.58 -0.05 12.10
N GLU A 62 -5.68 0.89 12.37
CA GLU A 62 -5.93 2.05 13.23
C GLU A 62 -6.92 3.06 12.63
N ALA A 63 -7.12 3.04 11.32
CA ALA A 63 -8.10 3.88 10.65
C ALA A 63 -9.50 3.28 10.69
N TYR A 64 -10.02 2.99 11.89
CA TYR A 64 -11.39 2.50 12.11
C TYR A 64 -12.49 3.42 11.57
N ASP A 65 -12.15 4.65 11.19
CA ASP A 65 -13.05 5.59 10.51
C ASP A 65 -13.26 5.22 9.02
N GLY A 66 -12.58 4.20 8.55
CA GLY A 66 -12.68 3.69 7.16
C GLY A 66 -11.97 4.55 6.13
N ARG A 67 -11.06 5.45 6.56
CA ARG A 67 -10.26 6.25 5.64
C ARG A 67 -9.09 5.43 5.13
N ALA A 68 -9.07 5.24 3.82
CA ALA A 68 -7.91 4.68 3.14
C ALA A 68 -6.75 5.69 3.12
N VAL A 69 -5.54 5.17 3.07
CA VAL A 69 -4.32 5.93 2.83
C VAL A 69 -3.88 5.65 1.40
N SER A 70 -3.71 6.70 0.62
CA SER A 70 -3.10 6.61 -0.71
C SER A 70 -1.61 6.92 -0.62
N ILE A 71 -0.81 6.04 -1.20
CA ILE A 71 0.64 6.17 -1.33
C ILE A 71 0.96 6.15 -2.82
N ILE A 72 1.36 7.28 -3.36
CA ILE A 72 1.81 7.33 -4.74
C ILE A 72 3.30 7.01 -4.75
N TYR A 73 3.75 6.24 -5.72
CA TYR A 73 5.14 5.83 -5.81
C TYR A 73 5.73 6.00 -7.20
N TYR A 74 7.02 6.25 -7.22
CA TYR A 74 7.91 6.14 -8.37
C TYR A 74 9.03 5.18 -7.99
N LEU A 75 9.29 4.21 -8.83
CA LEU A 75 10.33 3.20 -8.64
C LEU A 75 11.19 3.10 -9.90
N ASP A 76 12.50 3.30 -9.74
CA ASP A 76 13.50 2.91 -10.74
C ASP A 76 14.60 2.03 -10.11
N ARG A 77 15.64 1.71 -10.85
CA ARG A 77 16.75 0.86 -10.37
C ARG A 77 17.61 1.53 -9.30
N SER A 78 17.54 2.86 -9.18
CA SER A 78 18.37 3.66 -8.28
C SER A 78 17.60 4.20 -7.06
N GLU A 79 16.28 4.37 -7.19
CA GLU A 79 15.48 4.95 -6.12
C GLU A 79 14.03 4.46 -6.10
N LEU A 80 13.48 4.41 -4.90
CA LEU A 80 12.04 4.37 -4.65
C LEU A 80 11.62 5.71 -4.04
N VAL A 81 10.65 6.37 -4.65
CA VAL A 81 10.10 7.61 -4.12
C VAL A 81 8.65 7.39 -3.73
N LEU A 82 8.34 7.66 -2.48
CA LEU A 82 7.00 7.60 -1.92
C LEU A 82 6.48 9.03 -1.74
N ILE A 83 5.28 9.29 -2.26
CA ILE A 83 4.64 10.60 -2.17
C ILE A 83 3.40 10.48 -1.31
N GLY A 84 3.37 11.22 -0.21
CA GLY A 84 2.28 11.15 0.77
C GLY A 84 1.99 12.49 1.43
N GLN A 85 0.95 12.53 2.27
CA GLN A 85 0.61 13.72 3.04
C GLN A 85 1.61 13.94 4.19
N LYS A 86 2.13 15.16 4.34
CA LYS A 86 3.08 15.58 5.41
C LYS A 86 2.66 15.18 6.83
N THR A 87 1.36 15.15 7.10
CA THR A 87 0.82 14.88 8.44
C THR A 87 1.02 13.45 8.94
N ARG A 88 1.55 12.55 8.11
CA ARG A 88 1.81 11.14 8.45
C ARG A 88 3.28 10.74 8.35
N HIS A 89 4.19 11.67 8.16
CA HIS A 89 5.62 11.40 7.98
C HIS A 89 6.23 10.63 9.16
N ASP A 90 5.90 10.95 10.41
CA ASP A 90 6.49 10.30 11.59
C ASP A 90 6.14 8.80 11.66
N HIS A 91 4.90 8.43 11.31
CA HIS A 91 4.49 7.02 11.27
C HIS A 91 5.23 6.26 10.15
N TRP A 92 5.28 6.84 8.95
CA TRP A 92 6.02 6.29 7.82
C TRP A 92 7.51 6.15 8.11
N GLU A 93 8.12 7.17 8.70
CA GLU A 93 9.54 7.14 9.04
C GLU A 93 9.89 5.93 9.90
N LYS A 94 9.10 5.65 10.92
CA LYS A 94 9.33 4.53 11.83
C LYS A 94 9.19 3.17 11.10
N GLN A 95 8.17 3.01 10.27
CA GLN A 95 7.96 1.79 9.49
C GLN A 95 9.07 1.59 8.45
N LEU A 96 9.41 2.63 7.68
CA LEU A 96 10.47 2.54 6.67
C LEU A 96 11.83 2.24 7.30
N ARG A 97 12.15 2.84 8.46
CA ARG A 97 13.39 2.53 9.19
C ARG A 97 13.45 1.07 9.65
N SER A 98 12.33 0.50 10.12
CA SER A 98 12.30 -0.91 10.51
C SER A 98 12.55 -1.83 9.32
N LEU A 99 12.01 -1.52 8.15
CA LEU A 99 12.21 -2.30 6.93
C LEU A 99 13.67 -2.27 6.42
N ILE A 100 14.37 -1.15 6.63
CA ILE A 100 15.76 -0.98 6.20
C ILE A 100 16.74 -1.72 7.13
N SER A 101 16.42 -1.80 8.43
CA SER A 101 17.36 -2.34 9.45
C SER A 101 17.60 -3.84 9.37
N ASP A 102 16.77 -4.58 8.65
CA ASP A 102 16.73 -6.05 8.73
C ASP A 102 17.54 -6.79 7.64
N GLU A 103 18.07 -6.10 6.62
CA GLU A 103 18.87 -6.74 5.55
C GLU A 103 19.97 -5.87 4.97
N ASP A 104 21.14 -6.50 4.76
CA ASP A 104 22.35 -5.84 4.24
C ASP A 104 22.36 -5.59 2.70
N ASP A 105 21.40 -6.12 1.92
CA ASP A 105 21.44 -6.09 0.44
C ASP A 105 20.11 -5.66 -0.20
N LEU A 106 19.58 -4.50 0.22
CA LEU A 106 18.34 -3.97 -0.34
C LEU A 106 18.61 -3.07 -1.55
N SER A 107 18.02 -3.43 -2.70
CA SER A 107 17.78 -2.55 -3.83
C SER A 107 16.41 -1.85 -3.67
N PRO A 108 16.15 -0.75 -4.41
CA PRO A 108 14.84 -0.09 -4.42
C PRO A 108 13.68 -1.03 -4.76
N VAL A 109 13.86 -1.94 -5.71
CA VAL A 109 12.86 -2.94 -6.12
C VAL A 109 12.58 -3.92 -4.98
N ARG A 110 13.60 -4.49 -4.35
CA ARG A 110 13.44 -5.39 -3.21
C ARG A 110 12.79 -4.69 -2.02
N PHE A 111 13.16 -3.43 -1.78
CA PHE A 111 12.52 -2.63 -0.75
C PHE A 111 11.03 -2.41 -1.04
N PHE A 112 10.68 -2.16 -2.31
CA PHE A 112 9.28 -2.01 -2.73
C PHE A 112 8.46 -3.28 -2.49
N ILE A 113 8.99 -4.46 -2.83
CA ILE A 113 8.36 -5.75 -2.55
C ILE A 113 8.12 -5.93 -1.06
N ARG A 114 9.14 -5.70 -0.22
CA ARG A 114 8.99 -5.76 1.25
C ARG A 114 7.99 -4.75 1.80
N LEU A 115 7.89 -3.57 1.20
CA LEU A 115 6.88 -2.59 1.59
C LEU A 115 5.48 -3.14 1.34
N LEU A 116 5.22 -3.79 0.20
CA LEU A 116 3.95 -4.44 -0.09
C LEU A 116 3.62 -5.53 0.94
N ASP A 117 4.57 -6.40 1.26
CA ASP A 117 4.42 -7.43 2.28
C ASP A 117 4.09 -6.83 3.66
N GLU A 118 4.79 -5.78 4.06
CA GLU A 118 4.57 -5.13 5.35
C GLU A 118 3.19 -4.49 5.46
N LEU A 119 2.64 -3.95 4.35
CA LEU A 119 1.29 -3.39 4.31
C LEU A 119 0.19 -4.45 4.53
N LEU A 120 0.48 -5.72 4.22
CA LEU A 120 -0.46 -6.84 4.35
C LEU A 120 -0.24 -7.70 5.59
N LYS A 121 0.91 -7.57 6.24
CA LYS A 121 1.40 -8.44 7.32
C LYS A 121 0.41 -8.68 8.45
N ASP A 122 -0.29 -7.66 8.90
CA ASP A 122 -1.20 -7.77 10.03
C ASP A 122 -2.67 -8.04 9.63
N ASP A 123 -2.96 -8.09 8.34
CA ASP A 123 -4.32 -8.27 7.84
C ASP A 123 -4.94 -9.61 8.25
N ILE A 124 -4.16 -10.69 8.26
CA ILE A 124 -4.66 -12.02 8.72
C ILE A 124 -5.09 -11.97 10.18
N LYS A 125 -4.30 -11.35 11.05
CA LYS A 125 -4.64 -11.19 12.47
C LYS A 125 -5.89 -10.32 12.64
N HIS A 126 -6.04 -9.30 11.79
CA HIS A 126 -7.24 -8.44 11.80
C HIS A 126 -8.48 -9.22 11.41
N LEU A 127 -8.43 -10.03 10.35
CA LEU A 127 -9.53 -10.89 9.93
C LEU A 127 -9.92 -11.91 11.00
N GLN A 128 -8.93 -12.54 11.67
CA GLN A 128 -9.17 -13.46 12.79
C GLN A 128 -9.90 -12.77 13.96
N ARG A 129 -9.58 -11.50 14.28
CA ARG A 129 -10.30 -10.74 15.31
C ARG A 129 -11.75 -10.46 14.91
N ILE A 130 -12.01 -10.17 13.62
CA ILE A 130 -13.38 -10.00 13.12
C ILE A 130 -14.14 -11.32 13.24
N GLU A 131 -13.54 -12.43 12.84
CA GLU A 131 -14.13 -13.76 12.97
C GLU A 131 -14.49 -14.09 14.44
N ALA A 132 -13.54 -13.91 15.36
CA ALA A 132 -13.79 -14.10 16.80
C ALA A 132 -14.92 -13.21 17.32
N GLY A 133 -15.00 -11.97 16.88
CA GLY A 133 -16.09 -11.06 17.22
C GLY A 133 -17.45 -11.50 16.67
N CYS A 134 -17.48 -12.13 15.49
CA CYS A 134 -18.70 -12.72 14.95
C CYS A 134 -19.17 -13.91 15.79
N PHE A 135 -18.27 -14.82 16.18
CA PHE A 135 -18.59 -15.95 17.08
C PHE A 135 -19.11 -15.48 18.42
N GLN A 136 -18.46 -14.49 19.03
CA GLN A 136 -18.93 -13.93 20.30
C GLN A 136 -20.35 -13.36 20.16
N MET A 137 -20.67 -12.64 19.08
CA MET A 137 -22.03 -12.15 18.84
C MET A 137 -23.05 -13.28 18.71
N GLU A 138 -22.70 -14.37 18.02
CA GLU A 138 -23.59 -15.53 17.89
C GLU A 138 -23.90 -16.15 19.24
N GLU A 139 -22.91 -16.28 20.13
CA GLU A 139 -23.10 -16.78 21.52
C GLU A 139 -24.00 -15.85 22.35
N GLU A 140 -23.78 -14.53 22.27
CA GLU A 140 -24.60 -13.54 22.98
C GLU A 140 -26.06 -13.56 22.51
N ILE A 141 -26.31 -13.71 21.21
CA ILE A 141 -27.66 -13.85 20.66
C ILE A 141 -28.33 -15.16 21.18
N GLN A 142 -27.59 -16.28 21.18
CA GLN A 142 -28.10 -17.57 21.61
C GLN A 142 -28.40 -17.59 23.12
N SER A 143 -27.60 -16.88 23.93
CA SER A 143 -27.82 -16.77 25.39
C SER A 143 -28.98 -15.83 25.78
N GLY A 144 -29.52 -15.08 24.81
CA GLY A 144 -30.62 -14.13 25.05
C GLY A 144 -30.14 -12.82 25.69
N GLU A 145 -28.86 -12.53 25.71
CA GLU A 145 -28.34 -11.25 26.14
C GLU A 145 -28.81 -10.13 25.20
N LYS A 146 -29.20 -8.99 25.78
CA LYS A 146 -29.65 -7.82 24.98
C LYS A 146 -28.46 -7.07 24.39
N THR A 147 -27.82 -7.63 23.38
CA THR A 147 -26.87 -6.94 22.56
C THR A 147 -27.55 -6.40 21.30
N ASP A 148 -27.13 -5.22 20.84
CA ASP A 148 -27.51 -4.75 19.49
C ASP A 148 -26.46 -5.23 18.48
N PRO A 149 -26.64 -6.40 17.87
CA PRO A 149 -25.67 -6.95 16.93
C PRO A 149 -25.64 -6.17 15.63
N THR A 150 -26.68 -5.40 15.32
CA THR A 150 -26.88 -4.76 14.02
C THR A 150 -25.78 -3.76 13.70
N GLY A 151 -25.43 -2.92 14.67
CA GLY A 151 -24.38 -1.91 14.51
C GLY A 151 -22.99 -2.54 14.33
N LEU A 152 -22.68 -3.58 15.09
CA LEU A 152 -21.40 -4.28 15.03
C LEU A 152 -21.27 -5.10 13.74
N MET A 153 -22.33 -5.79 13.32
CA MET A 153 -22.37 -6.48 12.03
C MET A 153 -22.18 -5.53 10.85
N ALA A 154 -22.84 -4.36 10.87
CA ALA A 154 -22.67 -3.35 9.84
C ALA A 154 -21.23 -2.84 9.76
N LYS A 155 -20.58 -2.65 10.92
CA LYS A 155 -19.16 -2.29 11.00
C LYS A 155 -18.26 -3.37 10.40
N TYR A 156 -18.42 -4.63 10.80
CA TYR A 156 -17.62 -5.74 10.28
C TYR A 156 -17.82 -5.92 8.78
N ARG A 157 -19.07 -5.86 8.30
CA ARG A 157 -19.37 -5.91 6.88
C ARG A 157 -18.65 -4.82 6.10
N LYS A 158 -18.64 -3.59 6.59
CA LYS A 158 -17.93 -2.47 5.95
C LYS A 158 -16.42 -2.73 5.88
N ILE A 159 -15.82 -3.22 6.97
CA ILE A 159 -14.39 -3.55 7.00
C ILE A 159 -14.07 -4.65 5.99
N LEU A 160 -14.84 -5.74 5.98
CA LEU A 160 -14.61 -6.86 5.06
C LEU A 160 -14.77 -6.46 3.59
N LEU A 161 -15.75 -5.61 3.27
CA LEU A 161 -15.91 -5.09 1.90
C LEU A 161 -14.72 -4.22 1.48
N ASN A 162 -14.24 -3.34 2.36
CA ASN A 162 -13.06 -2.50 2.09
C ASN A 162 -11.81 -3.36 1.88
N LYS A 163 -11.59 -4.39 2.72
CA LYS A 163 -10.47 -5.31 2.58
C LYS A 163 -10.56 -6.15 1.30
N SER A 164 -11.74 -6.68 0.98
CA SER A 164 -11.95 -7.42 -0.28
C SER A 164 -11.63 -6.55 -1.49
N PHE A 165 -12.06 -5.29 -1.50
CA PHE A 165 -11.76 -4.35 -2.56
C PHE A 165 -10.26 -4.00 -2.63
N GLN A 166 -9.61 -3.81 -1.49
CA GLN A 166 -8.16 -3.59 -1.40
C GLN A 166 -7.39 -4.77 -2.01
N TYR A 167 -7.73 -6.01 -1.63
CA TYR A 167 -7.04 -7.19 -2.16
C TYR A 167 -7.24 -7.36 -3.65
N GLN A 168 -8.47 -7.14 -4.15
CA GLN A 168 -8.71 -7.20 -5.60
C GLN A 168 -7.83 -6.19 -6.35
N GLN A 169 -7.73 -4.97 -5.88
CA GLN A 169 -6.89 -3.96 -6.50
C GLN A 169 -5.39 -4.31 -6.41
N MET A 170 -4.94 -4.89 -5.30
CA MET A 170 -3.55 -5.32 -5.17
C MET A 170 -3.25 -6.50 -6.09
N MET A 171 -4.18 -7.41 -6.30
CA MET A 171 -4.06 -8.48 -7.30
C MET A 171 -3.95 -7.90 -8.71
N ASP A 172 -4.85 -6.99 -9.11
CA ASP A 172 -4.82 -6.34 -10.42
C ASP A 172 -3.50 -5.56 -10.64
N MET A 173 -2.99 -4.90 -9.61
CA MET A 173 -1.68 -4.24 -9.63
C MET A 173 -0.55 -5.26 -9.78
N SER A 174 -0.59 -6.36 -9.02
CA SER A 174 0.39 -7.44 -9.08
C SER A 174 0.44 -8.08 -10.47
N ASP A 175 -0.72 -8.35 -11.08
CA ASP A 175 -0.80 -8.88 -12.44
C ASP A 175 -0.11 -7.93 -13.44
N THR A 176 -0.31 -6.61 -13.30
CA THR A 176 0.38 -5.61 -14.14
C THR A 176 1.91 -5.64 -13.96
N LEU A 177 2.39 -5.82 -12.71
CA LEU A 177 3.83 -5.93 -12.43
C LEU A 177 4.41 -7.24 -12.99
N VAL A 178 3.65 -8.33 -12.93
CA VAL A 178 4.03 -9.65 -13.48
C VAL A 178 4.05 -9.65 -14.99
N GLU A 179 3.11 -8.98 -15.66
CA GLU A 179 3.11 -8.81 -17.11
C GLU A 179 4.37 -8.12 -17.62
N ASN A 180 4.95 -7.20 -16.80
CA ASN A 180 6.25 -6.58 -17.03
C ASN A 180 6.48 -6.14 -18.50
N VAL A 181 5.51 -5.47 -19.08
CA VAL A 181 5.38 -5.18 -20.52
C VAL A 181 6.65 -4.57 -21.16
N ASN A 182 7.47 -3.88 -20.36
CA ASN A 182 8.69 -3.20 -20.81
C ASN A 182 9.98 -3.87 -20.28
N ASP A 183 9.91 -5.11 -19.79
CA ASP A 183 11.06 -5.85 -19.24
C ASP A 183 11.82 -5.08 -18.14
N PHE A 184 11.09 -4.29 -17.35
CA PHE A 184 11.68 -3.50 -16.25
C PHE A 184 12.20 -4.41 -15.13
N PHE A 185 11.43 -5.42 -14.73
CA PHE A 185 11.81 -6.37 -13.68
C PHE A 185 12.56 -7.58 -14.26
N ASP A 186 13.54 -8.11 -13.52
CA ASP A 186 14.15 -9.40 -13.86
C ASP A 186 13.21 -10.57 -13.46
N GLU A 187 13.53 -11.79 -13.96
CA GLU A 187 12.70 -12.98 -13.73
C GLU A 187 12.49 -13.29 -12.23
N LYS A 188 13.48 -13.03 -11.38
CA LYS A 188 13.40 -13.29 -9.93
C LYS A 188 12.50 -12.26 -9.25
N GLU A 189 12.56 -11.02 -9.69
CA GLU A 189 11.71 -9.94 -9.18
C GLU A 189 10.24 -10.19 -9.58
N VAL A 190 9.98 -10.62 -10.82
CA VAL A 190 8.64 -10.97 -11.30
C VAL A 190 8.02 -12.08 -10.44
N ILE A 191 8.78 -13.14 -10.11
CA ILE A 191 8.30 -14.23 -9.26
C ILE A 191 7.82 -13.73 -7.89
N CYS A 192 8.46 -12.70 -7.32
CA CYS A 192 8.04 -12.13 -6.03
C CYS A 192 6.67 -11.44 -6.07
N PHE A 193 6.18 -11.06 -7.23
CA PHE A 193 4.83 -10.47 -7.38
C PHE A 193 3.73 -11.53 -7.60
N GLN A 194 4.09 -12.81 -7.80
CA GLN A 194 3.16 -13.93 -8.01
C GLN A 194 2.74 -14.64 -6.73
N THR A 195 3.38 -14.32 -5.60
CA THR A 195 3.13 -14.95 -4.28
C THR A 195 2.16 -14.14 -3.46
#